data_7dfb74492d25e62f1ca92da64d104744
#
_entry.id   7dfb74492d25e62f1ca92da64d104744
#
_cell.length_a   1.000
_cell.length_b   1.000
_cell.length_c   1.000
_cell.angle_alpha   90.00
_cell.angle_beta   90.00
_cell.angle_gamma   90.00
#
_symmetry.space_group_name_H-M   'P 1'
#
loop_
_entity.id
_entity.type
_entity.pdbx_description
1 polymer ?
#
loop_
_entity_poly.entity_id
_entity_poly.type
_entity_poly.pdbx_seq_one_letter_code
_entity_poly.pdbx_strand_id
1 'polypeptide(L)'
;IRDLRMSRGLGDVYKRQLVYFATSLRANGVVLDRLTRYERLKQFPEDREILEDVIVENKQAIEMTAIYRDIINGTRELLSTIIDNRLNNVMKYLTSITLVMAIPTVISGIYGMNVSGKWMPLSQTPYGFYIVCGIMVLICVIVLLILRKRKMV
;
A
#
# COMPACT_ATOMS: atom_id res chain seq x y z
N ILE A 1 -7.78 -2.71 8.84
CA ILE A 1 -8.14 -3.59 7.69
C ILE A 1 -9.60 -3.34 7.27
N ARG A 2 -10.56 -3.24 8.20
CA ARG A 2 -11.98 -2.99 7.90
C ARG A 2 -12.19 -1.63 7.21
N ASP A 3 -11.58 -0.58 7.74
CA ASP A 3 -11.68 0.78 7.18
C ASP A 3 -11.04 0.90 5.80
N LEU A 4 -9.96 0.15 5.56
CA LEU A 4 -9.28 0.08 4.26
C LEU A 4 -10.13 -0.62 3.18
N ARG A 5 -10.89 -1.66 3.55
CA ARG A 5 -11.84 -2.29 2.63
C ARG A 5 -13.00 -1.36 2.29
N MET A 6 -13.49 -0.63 3.28
CA MET A 6 -14.56 0.35 3.12
C MET A 6 -14.13 1.51 2.24
N SER A 7 -12.93 2.06 2.46
CA SER A 7 -12.34 3.12 1.63
C SER A 7 -12.12 2.65 0.18
N ARG A 8 -11.65 1.41 -0.03
CA ARG A 8 -11.48 0.85 -1.37
C ARG A 8 -12.83 0.67 -2.09
N GLY A 9 -13.85 0.17 -1.39
CA GLY A 9 -15.20 0.03 -1.94
C GLY A 9 -15.84 1.38 -2.30
N LEU A 10 -15.69 2.38 -1.45
CA LEU A 10 -16.14 3.75 -1.73
C LEU A 10 -15.44 4.33 -2.98
N GLY A 11 -14.13 4.17 -3.09
CA GLY A 11 -13.37 4.62 -4.24
C GLY A 11 -13.84 4.00 -5.56
N ASP A 12 -14.23 2.72 -5.56
CA ASP A 12 -14.79 2.05 -6.74
C ASP A 12 -16.18 2.59 -7.12
N VAL A 13 -17.01 2.92 -6.14
CA VAL A 13 -18.33 3.55 -6.37
C VAL A 13 -18.15 4.94 -6.99
N TYR A 14 -17.32 5.80 -6.41
CA TYR A 14 -17.06 7.13 -6.96
C TYR A 14 -16.44 7.07 -8.37
N LYS A 15 -15.54 6.13 -8.62
CA LYS A 15 -14.97 5.95 -9.97
C LYS A 15 -16.06 5.63 -11.00
N ARG A 16 -17.00 4.73 -10.69
CA ARG A 16 -18.12 4.43 -11.58
C ARG A 16 -19.00 5.64 -11.80
N GLN A 17 -19.33 6.39 -10.75
CA GLN A 17 -20.11 7.61 -10.86
C GLN A 17 -19.44 8.63 -11.78
N LEU A 18 -18.13 8.87 -11.64
CA LEU A 18 -17.38 9.77 -12.49
C LEU A 18 -17.37 9.33 -13.95
N VAL A 19 -17.34 8.02 -14.23
CA VAL A 19 -17.46 7.50 -15.60
C VAL A 19 -18.84 7.81 -16.19
N TYR A 20 -19.91 7.62 -15.41
CA TYR A 20 -21.26 7.98 -15.84
C TYR A 20 -21.40 9.48 -16.10
N PHE A 21 -20.88 10.32 -15.18
CA PHE A 21 -20.88 11.78 -15.37
C PHE A 21 -20.12 12.19 -16.63
N ALA A 22 -18.90 11.67 -16.82
CA ALA A 22 -18.11 11.98 -18.02
C ALA A 22 -18.82 11.57 -19.31
N THR A 23 -19.51 10.42 -19.30
CA THR A 23 -20.27 9.95 -20.47
C THR A 23 -21.47 10.82 -20.76
N SER A 24 -22.23 11.18 -19.72
CA SER A 24 -23.40 12.06 -19.84
C SER A 24 -23.01 13.46 -20.31
N LEU A 25 -21.95 14.04 -19.74
CA LEU A 25 -21.46 15.36 -20.14
C LEU A 25 -20.96 15.38 -21.59
N ARG A 26 -20.30 14.31 -22.06
CA ARG A 26 -19.93 14.18 -23.47
C ARG A 26 -21.14 14.06 -24.38
N ALA A 27 -22.16 13.31 -23.98
CA ALA A 27 -23.41 13.23 -24.72
C ALA A 27 -24.10 14.59 -24.80
N ASN A 28 -24.15 15.34 -23.68
CA ASN A 28 -24.64 16.72 -23.64
C ASN A 28 -23.84 17.61 -24.60
N GLY A 29 -22.50 17.49 -24.63
CA GLY A 29 -21.66 18.24 -25.56
C GLY A 29 -22.03 18.04 -27.02
N VAL A 30 -22.38 16.80 -27.42
CA VAL A 30 -22.87 16.52 -28.79
C VAL A 30 -24.20 17.21 -29.08
N VAL A 31 -25.10 17.24 -28.10
CA VAL A 31 -26.38 17.94 -28.23
C VAL A 31 -26.18 19.44 -28.34
N LEU A 32 -25.33 20.02 -27.49
CA LEU A 32 -25.00 21.46 -27.52
C LEU A 32 -24.36 21.86 -28.84
N ASP A 33 -23.43 21.03 -29.39
CA ASP A 33 -22.84 21.29 -30.73
C ASP A 33 -23.88 21.24 -31.86
N ARG A 34 -24.89 20.39 -31.75
CA ARG A 34 -26.00 20.40 -32.72
C ARG A 34 -26.87 21.65 -32.59
N LEU A 35 -27.09 22.14 -31.35
CA LEU A 35 -27.86 23.35 -31.11
C LEU A 35 -27.19 24.58 -31.70
N THR A 36 -25.86 24.69 -31.72
CA THR A 36 -25.15 25.81 -32.37
C THR A 36 -25.43 25.91 -33.86
N ARG A 37 -25.80 24.80 -34.50
CA ARG A 37 -26.10 24.72 -35.94
C ARG A 37 -27.58 25.01 -36.26
N TYR A 38 -28.40 25.21 -35.24
CA TYR A 38 -29.83 25.39 -35.40
C TYR A 38 -30.16 26.84 -35.83
N GLU A 39 -30.79 27.00 -36.97
CA GLU A 39 -30.98 28.33 -37.60
C GLU A 39 -31.81 29.30 -36.76
N ARG A 40 -32.81 28.81 -35.99
CA ARG A 40 -33.60 29.65 -35.10
C ARG A 40 -32.78 30.32 -33.99
N LEU A 41 -31.76 29.65 -33.44
CA LEU A 41 -30.88 30.23 -32.43
C LEU A 41 -29.95 31.32 -33.01
N LYS A 42 -29.69 31.29 -34.30
CA LYS A 42 -28.89 32.33 -34.99
C LYS A 42 -29.62 33.67 -35.12
N GLN A 43 -30.94 33.68 -34.97
CA GLN A 43 -31.77 34.90 -35.09
C GLN A 43 -31.72 35.76 -33.82
N PHE A 44 -31.34 35.19 -32.65
CA PHE A 44 -31.30 35.89 -31.37
C PHE A 44 -29.87 35.84 -30.80
N PRO A 45 -29.15 36.99 -30.82
CA PRO A 45 -27.76 37.03 -30.38
C PRO A 45 -27.60 36.69 -28.89
N GLU A 46 -28.56 37.03 -28.03
CA GLU A 46 -28.56 36.72 -26.58
C GLU A 46 -28.63 35.21 -26.32
N ASP A 47 -29.45 34.47 -27.06
CA ASP A 47 -29.57 33.03 -26.93
C ASP A 47 -28.29 32.32 -27.38
N ARG A 48 -27.57 32.89 -28.30
CA ARG A 48 -26.28 32.37 -28.77
C ARG A 48 -25.18 32.55 -27.72
N GLU A 49 -25.11 33.68 -27.06
CA GLU A 49 -24.16 33.95 -25.99
C GLU A 49 -24.36 32.97 -24.83
N ILE A 50 -25.63 32.77 -24.39
CA ILE A 50 -25.99 31.80 -23.37
C ILE A 50 -25.57 30.37 -23.78
N LEU A 51 -25.78 30.00 -25.05
CA LEU A 51 -25.40 28.67 -25.53
C LEU A 51 -23.86 28.48 -25.55
N GLU A 52 -23.11 29.50 -25.93
CA GLU A 52 -21.65 29.50 -25.89
C GLU A 52 -21.13 29.31 -24.45
N ASP A 53 -21.72 30.01 -23.48
CA ASP A 53 -21.41 29.86 -22.06
C ASP A 53 -21.70 28.45 -21.56
N VAL A 54 -22.84 27.87 -21.88
CA VAL A 54 -23.21 26.50 -21.51
C VAL A 54 -22.24 25.47 -22.10
N ILE A 55 -21.74 25.70 -23.30
CA ILE A 55 -20.73 24.86 -23.95
C ILE A 55 -19.40 24.91 -23.18
N VAL A 56 -18.99 26.11 -22.77
CA VAL A 56 -17.76 26.31 -21.97
C VAL A 56 -17.89 25.60 -20.63
N GLU A 57 -19.01 25.81 -19.92
CA GLU A 57 -19.29 25.13 -18.63
C GLU A 57 -19.31 23.60 -18.77
N ASN A 58 -19.93 23.10 -19.84
CA ASN A 58 -19.95 21.65 -20.08
C ASN A 58 -18.54 21.07 -20.34
N LYS A 59 -17.68 21.79 -21.06
CA LYS A 59 -16.27 21.42 -21.28
C LYS A 59 -15.50 21.42 -19.97
N GLN A 60 -15.66 22.47 -19.17
CA GLN A 60 -15.04 22.57 -17.86
C GLN A 60 -15.47 21.43 -16.93
N ALA A 61 -16.76 21.08 -16.92
CA ALA A 61 -17.27 19.94 -16.15
C ALA A 61 -16.65 18.59 -16.59
N ILE A 62 -16.42 18.40 -17.90
CA ILE A 62 -15.73 17.22 -18.42
C ILE A 62 -14.28 17.16 -17.92
N GLU A 63 -13.55 18.28 -17.98
CA GLU A 63 -12.17 18.37 -17.48
C GLU A 63 -12.09 18.11 -15.98
N MET A 64 -12.99 18.73 -15.20
CA MET A 64 -13.06 18.48 -13.75
C MET A 64 -13.33 17.01 -13.42
N THR A 65 -14.20 16.35 -14.18
CA THR A 65 -14.47 14.92 -14.01
C THR A 65 -13.23 14.07 -14.27
N ALA A 66 -12.42 14.46 -15.27
CA ALA A 66 -11.14 13.78 -15.56
C ALA A 66 -10.14 13.98 -14.41
N ILE A 67 -9.99 15.21 -13.92
CA ILE A 67 -9.11 15.54 -12.79
C ILE A 67 -9.50 14.74 -11.54
N TYR A 68 -10.78 14.72 -11.17
CA TYR A 68 -11.22 13.95 -10.01
C TYR A 68 -10.98 12.45 -10.15
N ARG A 69 -11.16 11.91 -11.34
CA ARG A 69 -10.82 10.51 -11.62
C ARG A 69 -9.34 10.22 -11.39
N ASP A 70 -8.47 11.13 -11.84
CA ASP A 70 -7.03 10.96 -11.70
C ASP A 70 -6.59 11.13 -10.23
N ILE A 71 -7.19 12.04 -9.48
CA ILE A 71 -7.01 12.18 -8.03
C ILE A 71 -7.41 10.89 -7.30
N ILE A 72 -8.56 10.31 -7.62
CA ILE A 72 -9.01 9.06 -7.00
C ILE A 72 -8.05 7.90 -7.31
N ASN A 73 -7.58 7.80 -8.55
CA ASN A 73 -6.61 6.78 -8.94
C ASN A 73 -5.27 6.97 -8.21
N GLY A 74 -4.73 8.18 -8.16
CA GLY A 74 -3.50 8.50 -7.43
C GLY A 74 -3.59 8.26 -5.94
N THR A 75 -4.72 8.63 -5.31
CA THR A 75 -4.96 8.35 -3.89
C THR A 75 -4.99 6.85 -3.60
N ARG A 76 -5.54 6.06 -4.51
CA ARG A 76 -5.61 4.60 -4.40
C ARG A 76 -4.23 3.96 -4.51
N GLU A 77 -3.39 4.44 -5.40
CA GLU A 77 -2.00 3.99 -5.56
C GLU A 77 -1.16 4.33 -4.32
N LEU A 78 -1.28 5.56 -3.81
CA LEU A 78 -0.65 5.96 -2.55
C LEU A 78 -1.08 5.07 -1.39
N LEU A 79 -2.37 4.76 -1.26
CA LEU A 79 -2.88 3.90 -0.21
C LEU A 79 -2.30 2.48 -0.32
N SER A 80 -2.21 1.93 -1.52
CA SER A 80 -1.57 0.62 -1.76
C SER A 80 -0.12 0.63 -1.32
N THR A 81 0.64 1.65 -1.71
CA THR A 81 2.05 1.82 -1.34
C THR A 81 2.25 1.91 0.18
N ILE A 82 1.36 2.64 0.88
CA ILE A 82 1.41 2.73 2.35
C ILE A 82 1.15 1.37 3.00
N ILE A 83 0.18 0.61 2.48
CA ILE A 83 -0.12 -0.73 2.98
C ILE A 83 1.07 -1.67 2.77
N ASP A 84 1.65 -1.66 1.56
CA ASP A 84 2.79 -2.50 1.21
C ASP A 84 4.02 -2.17 2.08
N ASN A 85 4.27 -0.89 2.33
CA ASN A 85 5.34 -0.45 3.23
C ASN A 85 5.09 -0.90 4.68
N ARG A 86 3.85 -0.81 5.18
CA ARG A 86 3.50 -1.30 6.52
C ARG A 86 3.66 -2.82 6.61
N LEU A 87 3.19 -3.55 5.61
CA LEU A 87 3.34 -5.00 5.54
C LEU A 87 4.81 -5.40 5.55
N ASN A 88 5.62 -4.75 4.72
CA ASN A 88 7.07 -5.00 4.66
C ASN A 88 7.75 -4.73 6.01
N ASN A 89 7.38 -3.66 6.72
CA ASN A 89 7.91 -3.38 8.05
C ASN A 89 7.51 -4.47 9.05
N VAL A 90 6.25 -4.89 9.08
CA VAL A 90 5.80 -6.00 9.94
C VAL A 90 6.56 -7.28 9.63
N MET A 91 6.75 -7.60 8.35
CA MET A 91 7.52 -8.78 7.92
C MET A 91 8.99 -8.70 8.36
N LYS A 92 9.61 -7.52 8.28
CA LYS A 92 10.97 -7.31 8.79
C LYS A 92 11.08 -7.59 10.29
N TYR A 93 10.17 -7.05 11.09
CA TYR A 93 10.12 -7.31 12.53
C TYR A 93 9.92 -8.79 12.84
N LEU A 94 8.96 -9.43 12.17
CA LEU A 94 8.67 -10.85 12.38
C LEU A 94 9.88 -11.72 12.03
N THR A 95 10.50 -11.48 10.87
CA THR A 95 11.69 -12.20 10.42
C THR A 95 12.85 -12.01 11.40
N SER A 96 13.04 -10.77 11.90
CA SER A 96 14.11 -10.47 12.85
C SER A 96 13.93 -11.20 14.17
N ILE A 97 12.72 -11.20 14.73
CA ILE A 97 12.40 -11.93 15.96
C ILE A 97 12.59 -13.44 15.76
N THR A 98 12.07 -13.97 14.66
CA THR A 98 12.20 -15.40 14.34
C THR A 98 13.66 -15.82 14.21
N LEU A 99 14.48 -15.01 13.54
CA LEU A 99 15.91 -15.30 13.36
C LEU A 99 16.66 -15.29 14.69
N VAL A 100 16.39 -14.33 15.57
CA VAL A 100 17.01 -14.24 16.89
C VAL A 100 16.59 -15.41 17.78
N MET A 101 15.30 -15.82 17.73
CA MET A 101 14.80 -16.95 18.54
C MET A 101 15.23 -18.32 18.00
N ALA A 102 15.53 -18.42 16.72
CA ALA A 102 16.02 -19.68 16.13
C ALA A 102 17.37 -20.10 16.70
N ILE A 103 18.25 -19.16 17.05
CA ILE A 103 19.61 -19.46 17.56
C ILE A 103 19.56 -20.21 18.88
N PRO A 104 18.90 -19.71 19.94
CA PRO A 104 18.75 -20.46 21.18
C PRO A 104 18.07 -21.81 20.99
N THR A 105 17.06 -21.88 20.13
CA THR A 105 16.30 -23.10 19.88
C THR A 105 17.18 -24.19 19.26
N VAL A 106 17.99 -23.85 18.26
CA VAL A 106 18.91 -24.81 17.63
C VAL A 106 19.98 -25.27 18.60
N ILE A 107 20.60 -24.38 19.38
CA ILE A 107 21.65 -24.72 20.34
C ILE A 107 21.08 -25.60 21.45
N SER A 108 19.95 -25.21 22.04
CA SER A 108 19.30 -26.03 23.09
C SER A 108 18.80 -27.37 22.56
N GLY A 109 18.34 -27.44 21.30
CA GLY A 109 17.97 -28.68 20.63
C GLY A 109 19.15 -29.65 20.50
N ILE A 110 20.31 -29.16 20.10
CA ILE A 110 21.54 -29.97 19.98
C ILE A 110 21.97 -30.51 21.36
N TYR A 111 21.97 -29.63 22.37
CA TYR A 111 22.34 -30.03 23.74
C TYR A 111 21.26 -30.87 24.46
N GLY A 112 20.02 -30.84 23.98
CA GLY A 112 18.92 -31.67 24.44
C GLY A 112 18.87 -33.07 23.81
N MET A 113 19.77 -33.40 22.90
CA MET A 113 19.80 -34.72 22.27
C MET A 113 20.35 -35.80 23.27
N ASN A 114 19.75 -36.99 23.25
CA ASN A 114 20.18 -38.15 24.01
C ASN A 114 21.42 -38.81 23.36
N VAL A 115 22.53 -38.10 23.25
CA VAL A 115 23.79 -38.56 22.69
C VAL A 115 24.81 -38.73 23.84
N SER A 116 25.75 -39.67 23.68
CA SER A 116 26.81 -39.83 24.65
C SER A 116 27.60 -38.53 24.88
N GLY A 117 27.65 -38.04 26.12
CA GLY A 117 28.30 -36.79 26.48
C GLY A 117 29.78 -36.69 26.12
N LYS A 118 30.42 -37.80 25.75
CA LYS A 118 31.83 -37.82 25.26
C LYS A 118 32.01 -37.07 23.96
N TRP A 119 30.97 -36.97 23.15
CA TRP A 119 31.01 -36.32 21.81
C TRP A 119 30.46 -34.89 21.83
N MET A 120 29.90 -34.46 22.98
CA MET A 120 29.42 -33.08 23.11
C MET A 120 30.50 -32.14 23.63
N PRO A 121 30.85 -31.09 22.90
CA PRO A 121 31.84 -30.11 23.36
C PRO A 121 31.36 -29.46 24.67
N LEU A 122 32.27 -29.27 25.63
CA LEU A 122 32.03 -28.62 26.91
C LEU A 122 31.09 -29.37 27.89
N SER A 123 30.48 -30.50 27.52
CA SER A 123 29.53 -31.23 28.39
C SER A 123 30.16 -31.84 29.63
N GLN A 124 31.48 -32.10 29.59
CA GLN A 124 32.21 -32.73 30.69
C GLN A 124 32.98 -31.71 31.58
N THR A 125 32.91 -30.41 31.24
CA THR A 125 33.57 -29.37 32.05
C THR A 125 32.62 -28.83 33.13
N PRO A 126 33.11 -28.58 34.38
CA PRO A 126 32.26 -28.10 35.47
C PRO A 126 31.53 -26.80 35.20
N TYR A 127 32.05 -25.97 34.27
CA TYR A 127 31.46 -24.70 33.87
C TYR A 127 30.89 -24.71 32.43
N GLY A 128 30.82 -25.87 31.80
CA GLY A 128 30.43 -26.03 30.40
C GLY A 128 29.06 -25.40 30.07
N PHE A 129 28.09 -25.60 30.95
CA PHE A 129 26.76 -25.02 30.82
C PHE A 129 26.77 -23.46 30.74
N TYR A 130 27.51 -22.81 31.65
CA TYR A 130 27.61 -21.35 31.67
C TYR A 130 28.34 -20.82 30.45
N ILE A 131 29.34 -21.54 29.96
CA ILE A 131 30.07 -21.16 28.75
C ILE A 131 29.17 -21.24 27.51
N VAL A 132 28.38 -22.29 27.35
CA VAL A 132 27.43 -22.46 26.25
C VAL A 132 26.36 -21.38 26.29
N CYS A 133 25.79 -21.10 27.47
CA CYS A 133 24.84 -19.99 27.63
C CYS A 133 25.46 -18.63 27.27
N GLY A 134 26.69 -18.37 27.68
CA GLY A 134 27.41 -17.14 27.35
C GLY A 134 27.64 -16.99 25.85
N ILE A 135 28.07 -18.04 25.16
CA ILE A 135 28.24 -18.05 23.70
C ILE A 135 26.91 -17.81 23.00
N MET A 136 25.83 -18.45 23.43
CA MET A 136 24.50 -18.30 22.90
C MET A 136 24.01 -16.84 22.97
N VAL A 137 24.16 -16.20 24.13
CA VAL A 137 23.81 -14.79 24.33
C VAL A 137 24.67 -13.89 23.46
N LEU A 138 25.97 -14.17 23.37
CA LEU A 138 26.90 -13.40 22.51
C LEU A 138 26.46 -13.43 21.03
N ILE A 139 26.14 -14.63 20.53
CA ILE A 139 25.67 -14.78 19.13
C ILE A 139 24.36 -14.03 18.92
N CYS A 140 23.40 -14.12 19.84
CA CYS A 140 22.14 -13.36 19.76
C CYS A 140 22.38 -11.86 19.70
N VAL A 141 23.29 -11.33 20.53
CA VAL A 141 23.64 -9.90 20.54
C VAL A 141 24.27 -9.49 19.21
N ILE A 142 25.23 -10.30 18.70
CA ILE A 142 25.87 -10.02 17.40
C ILE A 142 24.82 -9.98 16.29
N VAL A 143 23.90 -10.94 16.24
CA VAL A 143 22.84 -10.98 15.21
C VAL A 143 21.92 -9.77 15.35
N LEU A 144 21.53 -9.40 16.57
CA LEU A 144 20.74 -8.18 16.80
C LEU A 144 21.45 -6.91 16.30
N LEU A 145 22.74 -6.78 16.55
CA LEU A 145 23.53 -5.64 16.09
C LEU A 145 23.61 -5.59 14.54
N ILE A 146 23.77 -6.75 13.91
CA ILE A 146 23.78 -6.86 12.44
C ILE A 146 22.41 -6.47 11.86
N LEU A 147 21.31 -6.98 12.43
CA LEU A 147 19.94 -6.66 12.00
C LEU A 147 19.64 -5.17 12.17
N ARG A 148 20.06 -4.58 13.29
CA ARG A 148 19.93 -3.13 13.53
C ARG A 148 20.73 -2.31 12.53
N LYS A 149 21.98 -2.71 12.22
CA LYS A 149 22.80 -2.03 11.19
C LYS A 149 22.17 -2.10 9.80
N ARG A 150 21.45 -3.20 9.50
CA ARG A 150 20.74 -3.38 8.24
C ARG A 150 19.34 -2.72 8.19
N LYS A 151 18.96 -1.95 9.23
CA LYS A 151 17.63 -1.31 9.36
C LYS A 151 16.46 -2.30 9.21
N MET A 152 16.66 -3.52 9.72
CA MET A 152 15.61 -4.54 9.77
C MET A 152 14.87 -4.55 11.12
N VAL A 153 15.47 -3.90 12.10
CA VAL A 153 14.90 -3.66 13.44
C VAL A 153 15.14 -2.19 13.78
#